data_80d02d77e75a690962cab22a32835e51
#
_entry.id   80d02d77e75a690962cab22a32835e51
#
_cell.length_a   1.000
_cell.length_b   1.000
_cell.length_c   1.000
_cell.angle_alpha   90.00
_cell.angle_beta   90.00
_cell.angle_gamma   90.00
#
_symmetry.space_group_name_H-M   'P 1'
#
loop_
_entity.id
_entity.type
_entity.pdbx_description
1 polymer ?
#
loop_
_entity_poly.entity_id
_entity_poly.type
_entity_poly.pdbx_seq_one_letter_code
_entity_poly.pdbx_strand_id
1 'polypeptide(L)'
;MTSHDPEIEQLRATVNCAALLERLPPPWRFDRRQSTLHCLKYRREKGEILIVSHRGRGWWDPQSDAKGDVFDLVQYLSPGLNFGQARKVLREFAGIGPSFPEAIRARHEKVSPDIPIAEKWAKRRRLKRGSPVWKYLSEVRHLPASVLQAGRAADILREGPYGSAWFAHRDASQHVTHVEIRGPDYRGALKDGAKILFRFSLATGTPARFVLAEAPIDALSLAAIEGMRAGTLYAATGGGMGPATIAAIARILAEMAGTPGAIFCSAADANPAGERYALRHQELAACAGVPFERLAPPIEQGDWNEVLKHQARQRTTS
;
A
#
# COMPACT_ATOMS: atom_id res chain seq x y z
N MET A 1 -32.58 21.34 4.49
CA MET A 1 -32.40 21.68 3.08
C MET A 1 -31.02 22.33 2.95
N THR A 2 -30.01 21.57 2.55
CA THR A 2 -28.66 22.09 2.33
C THR A 2 -28.68 22.91 1.04
N SER A 3 -28.50 24.22 1.17
CA SER A 3 -28.37 25.14 0.03
C SER A 3 -27.21 24.69 -0.83
N HIS A 4 -27.51 24.19 -2.02
CA HIS A 4 -26.50 23.83 -3.03
C HIS A 4 -25.96 25.12 -3.63
N ASP A 5 -24.75 25.51 -3.23
CA ASP A 5 -24.09 26.71 -3.77
C ASP A 5 -23.38 26.35 -5.09
N PRO A 6 -23.87 26.82 -6.26
CA PRO A 6 -23.32 26.43 -7.56
C PRO A 6 -21.86 26.83 -7.74
N GLU A 7 -21.40 27.88 -7.07
CA GLU A 7 -20.00 28.32 -7.15
C GLU A 7 -19.08 27.34 -6.44
N ILE A 8 -19.50 26.74 -5.31
CA ILE A 8 -18.72 25.73 -4.61
C ILE A 8 -18.47 24.51 -5.51
N GLU A 9 -19.52 24.04 -6.17
CA GLU A 9 -19.42 22.93 -7.11
C GLU A 9 -18.54 23.29 -8.34
N GLN A 10 -18.69 24.52 -8.83
CA GLN A 10 -17.83 25.01 -9.92
C GLN A 10 -16.35 25.06 -9.51
N LEU A 11 -16.03 25.56 -8.33
CA LEU A 11 -14.66 25.59 -7.82
C LEU A 11 -14.09 24.18 -7.63
N ARG A 12 -14.87 23.25 -7.07
CA ARG A 12 -14.50 21.84 -6.98
C ARG A 12 -14.21 21.18 -8.32
N ALA A 13 -14.96 21.58 -9.35
CA ALA A 13 -14.81 21.04 -10.70
C ALA A 13 -13.65 21.65 -11.49
N THR A 14 -13.32 22.92 -11.24
CA THR A 14 -12.37 23.69 -12.08
C THR A 14 -11.00 23.91 -11.45
N VAL A 15 -10.89 23.87 -10.12
CA VAL A 15 -9.60 24.02 -9.43
C VAL A 15 -8.89 22.66 -9.31
N ASN A 16 -7.58 22.69 -9.52
CA ASN A 16 -6.74 21.50 -9.44
C ASN A 16 -5.82 21.57 -8.22
N CYS A 17 -5.88 20.56 -7.33
CA CYS A 17 -5.05 20.48 -6.14
C CYS A 17 -3.54 20.56 -6.45
N ALA A 18 -3.09 19.99 -7.57
CA ALA A 18 -1.71 20.06 -7.98
C ALA A 18 -1.28 21.50 -8.32
N ALA A 19 -2.14 22.27 -8.99
CA ALA A 19 -1.87 23.68 -9.28
C ALA A 19 -1.78 24.53 -8.01
N LEU A 20 -2.58 24.22 -6.99
CA LEU A 20 -2.49 24.86 -5.67
C LEU A 20 -1.13 24.58 -5.01
N LEU A 21 -0.71 23.33 -4.98
CA LEU A 21 0.58 22.92 -4.37
C LEU A 21 1.79 23.54 -5.06
N GLU A 22 1.72 23.71 -6.38
CA GLU A 22 2.82 24.30 -7.15
C GLU A 22 2.96 25.82 -6.97
N ARG A 23 1.89 26.52 -6.62
CA ARG A 23 1.84 27.99 -6.68
C ARG A 23 1.60 28.67 -5.35
N LEU A 24 0.95 28.02 -4.39
CA LEU A 24 0.79 28.59 -3.05
C LEU A 24 2.13 28.55 -2.29
N PRO A 25 2.56 29.65 -1.67
CA PRO A 25 3.80 29.70 -0.92
C PRO A 25 3.67 28.99 0.45
N PRO A 26 4.75 28.29 0.93
CA PRO A 26 5.90 27.90 0.13
C PRO A 26 5.53 26.76 -0.84
N PRO A 27 6.02 26.82 -2.10
CA PRO A 27 5.61 25.85 -3.10
C PRO A 27 6.09 24.44 -2.80
N TRP A 28 5.25 23.46 -3.11
CA TRP A 28 5.59 22.06 -3.04
C TRP A 28 6.32 21.61 -4.30
N ARG A 29 7.32 20.75 -4.16
CA ARG A 29 8.08 20.20 -5.29
C ARG A 29 7.47 18.91 -5.78
N PHE A 30 7.19 18.81 -7.06
CA PHE A 30 6.69 17.62 -7.71
C PHE A 30 7.76 16.51 -7.73
N ASP A 31 7.45 15.36 -7.12
CA ASP A 31 8.31 14.16 -7.16
C ASP A 31 7.96 13.30 -8.37
N ARG A 32 8.59 13.58 -9.51
CA ARG A 32 8.35 12.87 -10.76
C ARG A 32 8.67 11.38 -10.67
N ARG A 33 9.66 10.97 -9.87
CA ARG A 33 10.11 9.57 -9.78
C ARG A 33 9.11 8.70 -9.02
N GLN A 34 8.39 9.27 -8.07
CA GLN A 34 7.44 8.54 -7.23
C GLN A 34 5.98 8.86 -7.56
N SER A 35 5.74 9.60 -8.64
CA SER A 35 4.40 9.90 -9.12
C SER A 35 3.94 8.94 -10.20
N THR A 36 2.63 8.71 -10.25
CA THR A 36 1.94 7.98 -11.32
C THR A 36 0.90 8.91 -11.97
N LEU A 37 0.30 8.50 -13.09
CA LEU A 37 -0.77 9.26 -13.74
C LEU A 37 -1.97 9.56 -12.84
N HIS A 38 -2.22 8.73 -11.84
CA HIS A 38 -3.39 8.82 -10.96
C HIS A 38 -3.07 9.33 -9.56
N CYS A 39 -1.77 9.37 -9.20
CA CYS A 39 -1.30 9.80 -7.89
C CYS A 39 -0.05 10.66 -8.08
N LEU A 40 -0.21 11.97 -8.03
CA LEU A 40 0.89 12.91 -8.13
C LEU A 40 1.45 13.17 -6.73
N LYS A 41 2.71 12.87 -6.52
CA LYS A 41 3.37 13.05 -5.23
C LYS A 41 4.11 14.38 -5.20
N TYR A 42 3.83 15.16 -4.18
CA TYR A 42 4.49 16.41 -3.89
C TYR A 42 5.25 16.32 -2.58
N ARG A 43 6.41 16.95 -2.52
CA ARG A 43 7.26 17.00 -1.33
C ARG A 43 7.60 18.43 -0.97
N ARG A 44 7.78 18.66 0.32
CA ARG A 44 8.33 19.90 0.87
C ARG A 44 9.52 19.57 1.77
N GLU A 45 10.26 20.61 2.19
CA GLU A 45 11.35 20.49 3.16
C GLU A 45 10.84 19.82 4.44
N LYS A 46 11.71 19.07 5.15
CA LYS A 46 11.39 18.25 6.33
C LYS A 46 10.64 16.92 6.07
N GLY A 47 10.61 16.46 4.84
CA GLY A 47 10.03 15.14 4.52
C GLY A 47 8.51 15.11 4.41
N GLU A 48 7.85 16.25 4.41
CA GLU A 48 6.40 16.36 4.20
C GLU A 48 6.01 15.85 2.82
N ILE A 49 4.91 15.13 2.75
CA ILE A 49 4.42 14.48 1.53
C ILE A 49 2.93 14.74 1.40
N LEU A 50 2.50 15.19 0.21
CA LEU A 50 1.10 15.20 -0.17
C LEU A 50 0.91 14.45 -1.49
N ILE A 51 -0.19 13.73 -1.60
CA ILE A 51 -0.54 12.98 -2.82
C ILE A 51 -1.83 13.56 -3.38
N VAL A 52 -1.78 13.98 -4.63
CA VAL A 52 -2.94 14.44 -5.38
C VAL A 52 -3.46 13.31 -6.24
N SER A 53 -4.75 13.05 -6.17
CA SER A 53 -5.46 11.97 -6.85
C SER A 53 -6.72 12.49 -7.57
N HIS A 54 -7.51 11.57 -8.14
CA HIS A 54 -8.80 11.91 -8.79
C HIS A 54 -8.68 13.00 -9.85
N ARG A 55 -7.62 12.95 -10.67
CA ARG A 55 -7.33 13.97 -11.71
C ARG A 55 -7.17 15.39 -11.16
N GLY A 56 -6.62 15.51 -9.95
CA GLY A 56 -6.43 16.79 -9.29
C GLY A 56 -7.58 17.27 -8.42
N ARG A 57 -8.65 16.48 -8.27
CA ARG A 57 -9.84 16.88 -7.47
C ARG A 57 -9.78 16.45 -6.02
N GLY A 58 -8.85 15.57 -5.66
CA GLY A 58 -8.66 15.10 -4.29
C GLY A 58 -7.20 15.05 -3.92
N TRP A 59 -6.94 15.09 -2.63
CA TRP A 59 -5.60 14.96 -2.06
C TRP A 59 -5.64 14.18 -0.74
N TRP A 60 -4.50 13.70 -0.32
CA TRP A 60 -4.31 13.09 0.99
C TRP A 60 -2.85 13.15 1.43
N ASP A 61 -2.66 13.16 2.74
CA ASP A 61 -1.35 13.08 3.39
C ASP A 61 -1.11 11.63 3.83
N PRO A 62 -0.08 10.93 3.30
CA PRO A 62 0.22 9.55 3.69
C PRO A 62 0.79 9.43 5.12
N GLN A 63 1.13 10.55 5.76
CA GLN A 63 1.72 10.60 7.10
C GLN A 63 0.66 10.94 8.18
N SER A 64 -0.57 11.28 7.77
CA SER A 64 -1.69 11.59 8.65
C SER A 64 -3.02 11.09 8.06
N ASP A 65 -4.14 11.35 8.73
CA ASP A 65 -5.48 11.05 8.20
C ASP A 65 -6.06 12.21 7.36
N ALA A 66 -5.29 13.27 7.14
CA ALA A 66 -5.72 14.45 6.41
C ALA A 66 -5.91 14.13 4.92
N LYS A 67 -7.10 14.44 4.42
CA LYS A 67 -7.51 14.24 3.03
C LYS A 67 -8.72 15.11 2.72
N GLY A 68 -8.99 15.31 1.45
CA GLY A 68 -10.19 16.06 1.08
C GLY A 68 -10.18 16.57 -0.35
N ASP A 69 -10.97 17.59 -0.59
CA ASP A 69 -11.07 18.32 -1.85
C ASP A 69 -10.16 19.56 -1.86
N VAL A 70 -10.40 20.46 -2.81
CA VAL A 70 -9.62 21.72 -2.95
C VAL A 70 -9.81 22.69 -1.78
N PHE A 71 -10.99 22.70 -1.15
CA PHE A 71 -11.26 23.54 0.01
C PHE A 71 -10.49 23.05 1.23
N ASP A 72 -10.55 21.73 1.48
CA ASP A 72 -9.80 21.09 2.56
C ASP A 72 -8.30 21.30 2.38
N LEU A 73 -7.79 21.26 1.14
CA LEU A 73 -6.39 21.50 0.84
C LEU A 73 -5.96 22.91 1.20
N VAL A 74 -6.72 23.94 0.80
CA VAL A 74 -6.38 25.35 1.12
C VAL A 74 -6.37 25.56 2.62
N GLN A 75 -7.33 25.01 3.35
CA GLN A 75 -7.38 25.10 4.82
C GLN A 75 -6.24 24.32 5.48
N TYR A 76 -5.88 23.15 4.94
CA TYR A 76 -4.73 22.36 5.42
C TYR A 76 -3.40 23.10 5.23
N LEU A 77 -3.21 23.73 4.06
CA LEU A 77 -2.01 24.51 3.76
C LEU A 77 -1.93 25.83 4.54
N SER A 78 -3.07 26.34 4.96
CA SER A 78 -3.21 27.63 5.65
C SER A 78 -4.22 27.52 6.80
N PRO A 79 -3.83 26.96 7.95
CA PRO A 79 -4.73 26.63 9.07
C PRO A 79 -5.47 27.81 9.73
N GLY A 80 -5.27 29.03 9.29
CA GLY A 80 -5.96 30.21 9.80
C GLY A 80 -7.10 30.69 8.91
N LEU A 81 -7.29 30.10 7.72
CA LEU A 81 -8.30 30.53 6.78
C LEU A 81 -9.67 29.93 7.09
N ASN A 82 -10.68 30.78 7.20
CA ASN A 82 -12.07 30.33 7.22
C ASN A 82 -12.53 29.95 5.79
N PHE A 83 -13.70 29.28 5.70
CA PHE A 83 -14.25 28.79 4.44
C PHE A 83 -14.44 29.90 3.37
N GLY A 84 -14.87 31.09 3.77
CA GLY A 84 -15.04 32.21 2.87
C GLY A 84 -13.71 32.74 2.32
N GLN A 85 -12.67 32.72 3.12
CA GLN A 85 -11.31 33.09 2.70
C GLN A 85 -10.70 32.02 1.77
N ALA A 86 -10.89 30.73 2.08
CA ALA A 86 -10.50 29.65 1.19
C ALA A 86 -11.18 29.77 -0.18
N ARG A 87 -12.47 30.13 -0.21
CA ARG A 87 -13.23 30.40 -1.45
C ARG A 87 -12.61 31.56 -2.29
N LYS A 88 -12.13 32.63 -1.65
CA LYS A 88 -11.43 33.70 -2.36
C LYS A 88 -10.15 33.23 -3.03
N VAL A 89 -9.33 32.46 -2.29
CA VAL A 89 -8.10 31.84 -2.83
C VAL A 89 -8.43 30.95 -4.04
N LEU A 90 -9.44 30.08 -3.92
CA LEU A 90 -9.79 29.15 -4.98
C LEU A 90 -10.28 29.82 -6.27
N ARG A 91 -10.92 31.00 -6.19
CA ARG A 91 -11.31 31.76 -7.37
C ARG A 91 -10.13 32.16 -8.25
N GLU A 92 -9.00 32.47 -7.65
CA GLU A 92 -7.78 32.85 -8.37
C GLU A 92 -7.16 31.64 -9.11
N PHE A 93 -7.52 30.42 -8.71
CA PHE A 93 -7.02 29.18 -9.29
C PHE A 93 -8.01 28.50 -10.25
N ALA A 94 -9.19 29.03 -10.43
CA ALA A 94 -10.19 28.45 -11.32
C ALA A 94 -9.67 28.40 -12.78
N GLY A 95 -9.68 27.21 -13.36
CA GLY A 95 -9.19 26.98 -14.73
C GLY A 95 -7.66 26.93 -14.89
N ILE A 96 -6.90 27.10 -13.82
CA ILE A 96 -5.44 26.97 -13.88
C ILE A 96 -5.04 25.49 -13.78
N GLY A 97 -4.41 24.98 -14.85
CA GLY A 97 -3.83 23.64 -14.86
C GLY A 97 -2.47 23.57 -14.13
N PRO A 98 -2.06 22.38 -13.67
CA PRO A 98 -0.72 22.17 -13.16
C PRO A 98 0.32 22.36 -14.28
N SER A 99 1.55 22.75 -13.92
CA SER A 99 2.67 22.92 -14.85
C SER A 99 3.10 21.60 -15.49
N PHE A 100 2.65 20.49 -14.95
CA PHE A 100 2.95 19.16 -15.45
C PHE A 100 2.20 18.90 -16.77
N PRO A 101 2.91 18.67 -17.89
CA PRO A 101 2.28 18.65 -19.21
C PRO A 101 1.29 17.49 -19.37
N GLU A 102 0.14 17.77 -19.94
CA GLU A 102 -0.87 16.80 -20.37
C GLU A 102 -0.30 15.77 -21.38
N ALA A 103 0.80 16.08 -22.01
CA ALA A 103 1.50 15.21 -22.97
C ALA A 103 1.86 13.81 -22.42
N ILE A 104 1.96 13.65 -21.07
CA ILE A 104 2.12 12.33 -20.46
C ILE A 104 0.78 11.59 -20.37
N ARG A 105 -0.37 12.29 -20.31
CA ARG A 105 -1.70 11.69 -20.34
C ARG A 105 -1.98 10.99 -21.67
N ALA A 106 -1.67 11.61 -22.80
CA ALA A 106 -1.93 11.07 -24.14
C ALA A 106 -1.12 9.81 -24.45
N ARG A 107 0.03 9.60 -23.81
CA ARG A 107 0.89 8.44 -24.06
C ARG A 107 0.41 7.15 -23.36
N HIS A 108 -0.49 7.24 -22.41
CA HIS A 108 -0.96 6.11 -21.59
C HIS A 108 -2.46 5.81 -21.70
N GLU A 109 -3.22 6.59 -22.47
CA GLU A 109 -4.59 6.24 -22.87
C GLU A 109 -4.62 5.27 -24.08
N LYS A 110 -3.68 4.34 -24.16
CA LYS A 110 -3.98 3.10 -24.85
C LYS A 110 -5.03 2.40 -24.01
N VAL A 111 -6.27 2.41 -24.46
CA VAL A 111 -7.37 1.57 -23.97
C VAL A 111 -6.88 0.12 -24.11
N SER A 112 -6.20 -0.37 -23.09
CA SER A 112 -6.01 -1.80 -22.96
C SER A 112 -7.39 -2.36 -22.65
N PRO A 113 -7.84 -3.41 -23.33
CA PRO A 113 -9.11 -4.05 -23.01
C PRO A 113 -9.13 -4.31 -21.49
N ASP A 114 -10.29 -4.11 -20.89
CA ASP A 114 -10.49 -4.26 -19.45
C ASP A 114 -10.40 -5.74 -19.06
N ILE A 115 -9.17 -6.25 -19.07
CA ILE A 115 -8.87 -7.65 -18.73
C ILE A 115 -8.93 -7.77 -17.21
N PRO A 116 -9.78 -8.66 -16.66
CA PRO A 116 -9.85 -8.88 -15.21
C PRO A 116 -8.49 -9.20 -14.58
N ILE A 117 -8.28 -8.75 -13.35
CA ILE A 117 -7.03 -8.97 -12.61
C ILE A 117 -6.68 -10.47 -12.53
N ALA A 118 -7.67 -11.31 -12.27
CA ALA A 118 -7.49 -12.77 -12.21
C ALA A 118 -6.96 -13.34 -13.55
N GLU A 119 -7.43 -12.81 -14.68
CA GLU A 119 -6.95 -13.22 -16.00
C GLU A 119 -5.55 -12.69 -16.30
N LYS A 120 -5.25 -11.44 -15.91
CA LYS A 120 -3.88 -10.89 -15.98
C LYS A 120 -2.91 -11.73 -15.16
N TRP A 121 -3.34 -12.18 -13.95
CA TRP A 121 -2.59 -13.09 -13.11
C TRP A 121 -2.39 -14.45 -13.76
N ALA A 122 -3.44 -15.08 -14.26
CA ALA A 122 -3.40 -16.40 -14.88
C ALA A 122 -2.41 -16.49 -16.05
N LYS A 123 -2.29 -15.41 -16.83
CA LYS A 123 -1.34 -15.29 -17.95
C LYS A 123 0.13 -15.14 -17.52
N ARG A 124 0.43 -14.95 -16.23
CA ARG A 124 1.83 -14.81 -15.75
C ARG A 124 2.48 -16.16 -15.53
N ARG A 125 3.77 -16.24 -15.80
CA ARG A 125 4.56 -17.43 -15.55
C ARG A 125 4.69 -17.70 -14.06
N ARG A 126 4.64 -18.96 -13.65
CA ARG A 126 5.01 -19.37 -12.30
C ARG A 126 6.49 -19.09 -12.07
N LEU A 127 6.85 -18.69 -10.85
CA LEU A 127 8.23 -18.40 -10.48
C LEU A 127 9.14 -19.60 -10.82
N LYS A 128 10.20 -19.35 -11.60
CA LYS A 128 11.18 -20.35 -12.01
C LYS A 128 12.51 -20.11 -11.31
N ARG A 129 13.10 -21.17 -10.72
CA ARG A 129 14.43 -21.07 -10.11
C ARG A 129 15.46 -20.58 -11.14
N GLY A 130 16.27 -19.58 -10.76
CA GLY A 130 17.28 -18.96 -11.60
C GLY A 130 16.77 -17.91 -12.58
N SER A 131 15.44 -17.64 -12.64
CA SER A 131 14.91 -16.53 -13.42
C SER A 131 15.35 -15.16 -12.87
N PRO A 132 15.24 -14.07 -13.64
CA PRO A 132 15.52 -12.72 -13.14
C PRO A 132 14.70 -12.37 -11.88
N VAL A 133 13.42 -12.78 -11.82
CA VAL A 133 12.56 -12.59 -10.65
C VAL A 133 13.07 -13.40 -9.46
N TRP A 134 13.44 -14.65 -9.67
CA TRP A 134 14.05 -15.48 -8.63
C TRP A 134 15.30 -14.83 -8.06
N LYS A 135 16.22 -14.39 -8.93
CA LYS A 135 17.47 -13.72 -8.52
C LYS A 135 17.17 -12.45 -7.73
N TYR A 136 16.26 -11.61 -8.21
CA TYR A 136 15.83 -10.42 -7.46
C TYR A 136 15.35 -10.76 -6.05
N LEU A 137 14.50 -11.78 -5.90
CA LEU A 137 13.96 -12.16 -4.60
C LEU A 137 14.99 -12.83 -3.70
N SER A 138 15.88 -13.70 -4.26
CA SER A 138 16.87 -14.42 -3.47
C SER A 138 18.14 -13.62 -3.20
N GLU A 139 18.63 -12.83 -4.15
CA GLU A 139 19.92 -12.15 -4.03
C GLU A 139 19.77 -10.70 -3.53
N VAL A 140 18.69 -10.00 -3.95
CA VAL A 140 18.46 -8.59 -3.54
C VAL A 140 17.57 -8.51 -2.30
N ARG A 141 16.56 -9.39 -2.19
CA ARG A 141 15.63 -9.44 -1.06
C ARG A 141 16.01 -10.50 -0.02
N HIS A 142 16.99 -11.33 -0.31
CA HIS A 142 17.50 -12.41 0.55
C HIS A 142 16.44 -13.43 1.00
N LEU A 143 15.33 -13.58 0.25
CA LEU A 143 14.33 -14.60 0.54
C LEU A 143 14.90 -15.99 0.26
N PRO A 144 14.87 -16.92 1.22
CA PRO A 144 15.40 -18.29 1.05
C PRO A 144 14.65 -19.06 -0.03
N ALA A 145 15.34 -19.99 -0.67
CA ALA A 145 14.76 -20.87 -1.70
C ALA A 145 13.53 -21.63 -1.20
N SER A 146 13.50 -22.03 0.06
CA SER A 146 12.36 -22.71 0.70
C SER A 146 11.10 -21.85 0.69
N VAL A 147 11.21 -20.57 1.07
CA VAL A 147 10.08 -19.61 1.05
C VAL A 147 9.61 -19.34 -0.36
N LEU A 148 10.54 -19.16 -1.32
CA LEU A 148 10.20 -18.94 -2.72
C LEU A 148 9.49 -20.17 -3.35
N GLN A 149 9.92 -21.37 -3.02
CA GLN A 149 9.28 -22.61 -3.47
C GLN A 149 7.88 -22.78 -2.85
N ALA A 150 7.73 -22.50 -1.55
CA ALA A 150 6.44 -22.53 -0.88
C ALA A 150 5.48 -21.46 -1.45
N GLY A 151 5.95 -20.23 -1.68
CA GLY A 151 5.17 -19.18 -2.32
C GLY A 151 4.74 -19.52 -3.76
N ARG A 152 5.62 -20.19 -4.53
CA ARG A 152 5.28 -20.73 -5.85
C ARG A 152 4.22 -21.84 -5.75
N ALA A 153 4.34 -22.74 -4.81
CA ALA A 153 3.39 -23.84 -4.61
C ALA A 153 2.01 -23.32 -4.22
N ALA A 154 1.95 -22.34 -3.33
CA ALA A 154 0.73 -21.65 -2.91
C ALA A 154 0.16 -20.69 -3.97
N ASP A 155 0.82 -20.54 -5.11
CA ASP A 155 0.44 -19.61 -6.21
C ASP A 155 0.19 -18.16 -5.74
N ILE A 156 0.97 -17.69 -4.77
CA ILE A 156 0.90 -16.32 -4.27
C ILE A 156 1.91 -15.39 -4.94
N LEU A 157 2.84 -15.98 -5.72
CA LEU A 157 3.98 -15.31 -6.34
C LEU A 157 4.17 -15.78 -7.77
N ARG A 158 4.18 -14.84 -8.72
CA ARG A 158 4.43 -15.11 -10.16
C ARG A 158 5.41 -14.11 -10.76
N GLU A 159 5.91 -14.44 -11.96
CA GLU A 159 6.81 -13.58 -12.72
C GLU A 159 6.04 -12.59 -13.57
N GLY A 160 6.29 -11.30 -13.34
CA GLY A 160 5.77 -10.22 -14.14
C GLY A 160 6.73 -9.78 -15.24
N PRO A 161 6.35 -8.79 -16.04
CA PRO A 161 7.21 -8.18 -17.04
C PRO A 161 8.44 -7.52 -16.42
N TYR A 162 9.49 -7.39 -17.21
CA TYR A 162 10.73 -6.67 -16.82
C TYR A 162 11.39 -7.19 -15.54
N GLY A 163 11.28 -8.49 -15.27
CA GLY A 163 11.89 -9.09 -14.08
C GLY A 163 11.19 -8.74 -12.76
N SER A 164 9.95 -8.25 -12.82
CA SER A 164 9.17 -7.92 -11.62
C SER A 164 8.52 -9.13 -10.99
N ALA A 165 8.48 -9.16 -9.65
CA ALA A 165 7.74 -10.11 -8.86
C ALA A 165 6.29 -9.61 -8.67
N TRP A 166 5.32 -10.48 -8.91
CA TRP A 166 3.90 -10.22 -8.74
C TRP A 166 3.37 -10.99 -7.54
N PHE A 167 2.72 -10.29 -6.60
CA PHE A 167 2.16 -10.84 -5.36
C PHE A 167 0.64 -10.73 -5.38
N ALA A 168 -0.07 -11.85 -5.25
CA ALA A 168 -1.52 -11.88 -5.33
C ALA A 168 -2.18 -11.54 -4.00
N HIS A 169 -3.11 -10.59 -4.01
CA HIS A 169 -4.12 -10.44 -2.97
C HIS A 169 -5.35 -11.24 -3.35
N ARG A 170 -5.93 -11.93 -2.37
CA ARG A 170 -7.07 -12.83 -2.62
C ARG A 170 -8.24 -12.53 -1.69
N ASP A 171 -9.45 -12.75 -2.21
CA ASP A 171 -10.68 -12.74 -1.42
C ASP A 171 -10.86 -14.04 -0.61
N ALA A 172 -12.03 -14.17 0.01
CA ALA A 172 -12.40 -15.36 0.77
C ALA A 172 -12.49 -16.62 -0.09
N SER A 173 -12.93 -16.47 -1.33
CA SER A 173 -13.08 -17.56 -2.31
C SER A 173 -11.77 -17.87 -3.05
N GLN A 174 -10.65 -17.30 -2.60
CA GLN A 174 -9.32 -17.44 -3.18
C GLN A 174 -9.16 -16.85 -4.58
N HIS A 175 -10.10 -16.03 -5.06
CA HIS A 175 -9.93 -15.30 -6.31
C HIS A 175 -8.87 -14.20 -6.17
N VAL A 176 -8.04 -14.03 -7.19
CA VAL A 176 -7.06 -12.93 -7.23
C VAL A 176 -7.78 -11.63 -7.56
N THR A 177 -7.83 -10.73 -6.59
CA THR A 177 -8.54 -9.44 -6.69
C THR A 177 -7.62 -8.26 -6.91
N HIS A 178 -6.34 -8.40 -6.56
CA HIS A 178 -5.33 -7.36 -6.71
C HIS A 178 -3.94 -7.99 -6.83
N VAL A 179 -3.03 -7.28 -7.47
CA VAL A 179 -1.63 -7.72 -7.60
C VAL A 179 -0.70 -6.57 -7.25
N GLU A 180 0.12 -6.80 -6.26
CA GLU A 180 1.22 -5.92 -5.92
C GLU A 180 2.47 -6.31 -6.70
N ILE A 181 3.22 -5.31 -7.19
CA ILE A 181 4.36 -5.51 -8.09
C ILE A 181 5.61 -4.92 -7.45
N ARG A 182 6.67 -5.73 -7.41
CA ARG A 182 8.00 -5.29 -6.96
C ARG A 182 9.06 -5.74 -7.95
N GLY A 183 9.99 -4.86 -8.26
CA GLY A 183 11.17 -5.14 -9.08
C GLY A 183 12.36 -4.36 -8.57
N PRO A 184 13.54 -4.51 -9.19
CA PRO A 184 14.73 -3.74 -8.82
C PRO A 184 14.47 -2.23 -8.82
N ASP A 185 13.81 -1.72 -9.86
CA ASP A 185 13.56 -0.30 -10.09
C ASP A 185 12.08 0.07 -10.11
N TYR A 186 11.21 -0.85 -9.71
CA TYR A 186 9.77 -0.63 -9.77
C TYR A 186 9.03 -1.09 -8.51
N ARG A 187 8.18 -0.21 -8.01
CA ARG A 187 7.20 -0.48 -6.95
C ARG A 187 5.83 0.03 -7.40
N GLY A 188 4.83 -0.85 -7.39
CA GLY A 188 3.48 -0.48 -7.79
C GLY A 188 2.49 -1.62 -7.65
N ALA A 189 1.35 -1.49 -8.32
CA ALA A 189 0.29 -2.49 -8.35
C ALA A 189 -0.44 -2.46 -9.70
N LEU A 190 -1.20 -3.51 -10.01
CA LEU A 190 -2.14 -3.46 -11.12
C LEU A 190 -3.29 -2.51 -10.77
N LYS A 191 -3.73 -1.75 -11.79
CA LYS A 191 -4.89 -0.86 -11.67
C LYS A 191 -6.19 -1.67 -11.56
N ASP A 192 -7.21 -1.03 -11.02
CA ASP A 192 -8.59 -1.50 -11.00
C ASP A 192 -8.82 -2.79 -10.19
N GLY A 193 -7.85 -3.14 -9.31
CA GLY A 193 -7.96 -4.28 -8.41
C GLY A 193 -8.49 -3.90 -7.02
N ALA A 194 -9.35 -4.73 -6.47
CA ALA A 194 -9.79 -4.62 -5.08
C ALA A 194 -8.70 -5.15 -4.14
N LYS A 195 -7.97 -4.24 -3.49
CA LYS A 195 -6.94 -4.59 -2.53
C LYS A 195 -7.58 -5.17 -1.26
N ILE A 196 -7.40 -6.46 -1.04
CA ILE A 196 -7.89 -7.18 0.14
C ILE A 196 -6.71 -7.54 1.04
N LEU A 197 -6.15 -8.75 0.90
CA LEU A 197 -4.97 -9.20 1.64
C LEU A 197 -4.10 -10.11 0.78
N PHE A 198 -2.78 -9.88 0.83
CA PHE A 198 -1.81 -10.94 0.54
C PHE A 198 -1.84 -11.95 1.69
N ARG A 199 -1.78 -13.25 1.39
CA ARG A 199 -1.85 -14.32 2.38
C ARG A 199 -0.86 -15.43 2.05
N PHE A 200 -0.12 -15.88 3.04
CA PHE A 200 0.80 -17.00 2.94
C PHE A 200 0.71 -17.88 4.20
N SER A 201 0.37 -19.14 4.01
CA SER A 201 0.37 -20.17 5.05
C SER A 201 0.78 -21.50 4.44
N LEU A 202 1.42 -22.35 5.23
CA LEU A 202 1.74 -23.73 4.84
C LEU A 202 0.60 -24.70 5.18
N ALA A 203 -0.28 -24.33 6.11
CA ALA A 203 -1.39 -25.14 6.56
C ALA A 203 -2.72 -24.67 5.95
N THR A 204 -3.65 -25.60 5.81
CA THR A 204 -5.06 -25.34 5.55
C THR A 204 -5.83 -25.25 6.87
N GLY A 205 -6.92 -24.48 6.90
CA GLY A 205 -7.77 -24.30 8.08
C GLY A 205 -7.52 -22.99 8.82
N THR A 206 -8.19 -22.84 9.97
CA THR A 206 -8.10 -21.65 10.81
C THR A 206 -6.72 -21.55 11.44
N PRO A 207 -5.98 -20.44 11.25
CA PRO A 207 -4.66 -20.28 11.83
C PRO A 207 -4.78 -20.03 13.35
N ALA A 208 -3.86 -20.61 14.12
CA ALA A 208 -3.71 -20.25 15.52
C ALA A 208 -2.97 -18.89 15.70
N ARG A 209 -2.16 -18.51 14.72
CA ARG A 209 -1.42 -17.25 14.73
C ARG A 209 -1.63 -16.50 13.41
N PHE A 210 -2.08 -15.26 13.50
CA PHE A 210 -2.22 -14.37 12.36
C PHE A 210 -1.19 -13.24 12.47
N VAL A 211 -0.34 -13.09 11.47
CA VAL A 211 0.72 -12.08 11.41
C VAL A 211 0.43 -11.14 10.24
N LEU A 212 0.36 -9.84 10.49
CA LEU A 212 0.03 -8.84 9.48
C LEU A 212 1.14 -7.81 9.33
N ALA A 213 1.82 -7.83 8.18
CA ALA A 213 2.84 -6.88 7.75
C ALA A 213 2.28 -5.83 6.78
N GLU A 214 3.12 -4.86 6.40
CA GLU A 214 2.72 -3.81 5.44
C GLU A 214 2.84 -4.27 3.99
N ALA A 215 3.89 -5.02 3.62
CA ALA A 215 4.07 -5.50 2.26
C ALA A 215 4.29 -7.02 2.18
N PRO A 216 3.96 -7.66 1.02
CA PRO A 216 4.18 -9.09 0.82
C PRO A 216 5.61 -9.55 1.05
N ILE A 217 6.60 -8.72 0.68
CA ILE A 217 8.01 -9.05 0.91
C ILE A 217 8.31 -9.13 2.40
N ASP A 218 7.72 -8.25 3.22
CA ASP A 218 7.93 -8.24 4.67
C ASP A 218 7.27 -9.45 5.34
N ALA A 219 6.05 -9.80 4.92
CA ALA A 219 5.38 -11.02 5.37
C ALA A 219 6.19 -12.29 5.04
N LEU A 220 6.76 -12.39 3.84
CA LEU A 220 7.63 -13.52 3.44
C LEU A 220 8.99 -13.47 4.14
N SER A 221 9.53 -12.28 4.43
CA SER A 221 10.79 -12.13 5.17
C SER A 221 10.63 -12.57 6.62
N LEU A 222 9.54 -12.20 7.28
CA LEU A 222 9.24 -12.66 8.62
C LEU A 222 8.99 -14.17 8.64
N ALA A 223 8.26 -14.71 7.67
CA ALA A 223 8.10 -16.16 7.52
C ALA A 223 9.45 -16.88 7.35
N ALA A 224 10.40 -16.27 6.63
CA ALA A 224 11.76 -16.82 6.50
C ALA A 224 12.53 -16.78 7.82
N ILE A 225 12.47 -15.68 8.55
CA ILE A 225 13.13 -15.50 9.86
C ILE A 225 12.61 -16.53 10.87
N GLU A 226 11.31 -16.77 10.89
CA GLU A 226 10.65 -17.72 11.78
C GLU A 226 10.66 -19.18 11.29
N GLY A 227 11.34 -19.48 10.16
CA GLY A 227 11.37 -20.82 9.57
C GLY A 227 10.01 -21.30 9.07
N MET A 228 9.14 -20.40 8.63
CA MET A 228 7.76 -20.69 8.20
C MET A 228 6.96 -21.42 9.29
N ARG A 229 6.84 -20.78 10.45
CA ARG A 229 6.21 -21.34 11.65
C ARG A 229 4.85 -21.96 11.35
N ALA A 230 4.67 -23.21 11.76
CA ALA A 230 3.40 -23.94 11.57
C ALA A 230 2.21 -23.24 12.26
N GLY A 231 1.02 -23.41 11.70
CA GLY A 231 -0.21 -22.80 12.24
C GLY A 231 -0.27 -21.26 12.11
N THR A 232 0.67 -20.66 11.37
CA THR A 232 0.73 -19.21 11.16
C THR A 232 0.23 -18.83 9.78
N LEU A 233 -0.66 -17.83 9.73
CA LEU A 233 -1.00 -17.08 8.53
C LEU A 233 -0.16 -15.80 8.50
N TYR A 234 0.75 -15.70 7.56
CA TYR A 234 1.48 -14.47 7.25
C TYR A 234 0.71 -13.69 6.19
N ALA A 235 0.39 -12.45 6.47
CA ALA A 235 -0.37 -11.63 5.53
C ALA A 235 0.23 -10.22 5.39
N ALA A 236 -0.22 -9.51 4.35
CA ALA A 236 0.15 -8.12 4.16
C ALA A 236 -1.00 -7.31 3.56
N THR A 237 -1.08 -6.03 3.96
CA THR A 237 -2.10 -5.09 3.48
C THR A 237 -1.75 -4.47 2.13
N GLY A 238 -0.48 -4.45 1.73
CA GLY A 238 0.01 -3.73 0.55
C GLY A 238 -0.09 -2.20 0.71
N GLY A 239 0.22 -1.69 1.90
CA GLY A 239 0.04 -0.30 2.31
C GLY A 239 -1.28 -0.07 3.06
N GLY A 240 -1.92 1.09 2.91
CA GLY A 240 -3.10 1.46 3.70
C GLY A 240 -4.27 0.48 3.65
N MET A 241 -5.05 0.42 4.72
CA MET A 241 -6.20 -0.46 4.89
C MET A 241 -7.50 0.22 4.45
N GLY A 242 -8.05 -0.20 3.31
CA GLY A 242 -9.40 0.18 2.88
C GLY A 242 -10.48 -0.69 3.53
N PRO A 243 -11.78 -0.36 3.31
CA PRO A 243 -12.90 -1.10 3.91
C PRO A 243 -12.85 -2.62 3.63
N ALA A 244 -12.51 -3.05 2.42
CA ALA A 244 -12.40 -4.46 2.05
C ALA A 244 -11.25 -5.18 2.79
N THR A 245 -10.12 -4.48 3.01
CA THR A 245 -8.99 -5.00 3.79
C THR A 245 -9.39 -5.17 5.25
N ILE A 246 -10.03 -4.17 5.84
CA ILE A 246 -10.52 -4.21 7.23
C ILE A 246 -11.52 -5.35 7.42
N ALA A 247 -12.50 -5.49 6.52
CA ALA A 247 -13.48 -6.57 6.57
C ALA A 247 -12.82 -7.96 6.49
N ALA A 248 -11.77 -8.10 5.65
CA ALA A 248 -11.03 -9.36 5.54
C ALA A 248 -10.26 -9.70 6.82
N ILE A 249 -9.62 -8.71 7.46
CA ILE A 249 -8.94 -8.88 8.75
C ILE A 249 -9.96 -9.28 9.82
N ALA A 250 -11.04 -8.52 9.96
CA ALA A 250 -12.08 -8.78 10.97
C ALA A 250 -12.67 -10.19 10.82
N ARG A 251 -12.89 -10.67 9.59
CA ARG A 251 -13.36 -12.03 9.34
C ARG A 251 -12.36 -13.08 9.80
N ILE A 252 -11.07 -12.95 9.48
CA ILE A 252 -10.03 -13.89 9.93
C ILE A 252 -9.99 -13.92 11.47
N LEU A 253 -10.05 -12.76 12.12
CA LEU A 253 -10.06 -12.68 13.58
C LEU A 253 -11.31 -13.33 14.17
N ALA A 254 -12.48 -13.16 13.57
CA ALA A 254 -13.70 -13.84 13.99
C ALA A 254 -13.62 -15.37 13.84
N GLU A 255 -12.98 -15.86 12.78
CA GLU A 255 -12.72 -17.30 12.58
C GLU A 255 -11.72 -17.85 13.62
N MET A 256 -10.79 -17.02 14.11
CA MET A 256 -9.83 -17.37 15.15
C MET A 256 -10.39 -17.28 16.56
N ALA A 257 -11.43 -16.50 16.77
CA ALA A 257 -12.05 -16.30 18.09
C ALA A 257 -12.47 -17.64 18.69
N GLY A 258 -12.09 -17.89 19.95
CA GLY A 258 -12.35 -19.15 20.64
C GLY A 258 -11.38 -20.30 20.30
N THR A 259 -10.45 -20.12 19.34
CA THR A 259 -9.39 -21.12 19.10
C THR A 259 -8.35 -21.06 20.22
N PRO A 260 -8.03 -22.15 20.90
CA PRO A 260 -7.02 -22.14 21.96
C PRO A 260 -5.65 -21.68 21.44
N GLY A 261 -5.04 -20.71 22.13
CA GLY A 261 -3.76 -20.13 21.76
C GLY A 261 -3.79 -19.21 20.55
N ALA A 262 -4.98 -18.80 20.08
CA ALA A 262 -5.11 -17.83 19.01
C ALA A 262 -4.46 -16.50 19.39
N ILE A 263 -3.67 -15.92 18.46
CA ILE A 263 -3.02 -14.63 18.66
C ILE A 263 -2.92 -13.87 17.33
N PHE A 264 -3.20 -12.58 17.36
CA PHE A 264 -2.99 -11.65 16.26
C PHE A 264 -1.74 -10.82 16.49
N CYS A 265 -0.78 -10.88 15.57
CA CYS A 265 0.49 -10.16 15.64
C CYS A 265 0.53 -9.05 14.60
N SER A 266 0.67 -7.80 15.03
CA SER A 266 0.98 -6.68 14.13
C SER A 266 2.46 -6.63 13.84
N ALA A 267 2.85 -6.97 12.61
CA ALA A 267 4.22 -6.93 12.12
C ALA A 267 4.47 -5.72 11.19
N ALA A 268 3.79 -4.60 11.45
CA ALA A 268 4.01 -3.34 10.75
C ALA A 268 5.43 -2.81 10.96
N ASP A 269 5.90 -1.92 10.08
CA ASP A 269 7.26 -1.36 10.11
C ASP A 269 7.55 -0.64 11.43
N ALA A 270 8.84 -0.54 11.80
CA ALA A 270 9.29 0.16 13.00
C ALA A 270 9.42 1.68 12.75
N ASN A 271 8.31 2.32 12.34
CA ASN A 271 8.24 3.75 12.06
C ASN A 271 6.89 4.34 12.53
N PRO A 272 6.74 5.69 12.60
CA PRO A 272 5.49 6.30 13.07
C PRO A 272 4.23 5.88 12.30
N ALA A 273 4.33 5.52 11.00
CA ALA A 273 3.21 5.03 10.24
C ALA A 273 2.83 3.59 10.66
N GLY A 274 3.84 2.73 10.85
CA GLY A 274 3.66 1.37 11.33
C GLY A 274 3.05 1.31 12.73
N GLU A 275 3.42 2.23 13.63
CA GLU A 275 2.80 2.29 14.96
C GLU A 275 1.31 2.69 14.88
N ARG A 276 0.93 3.61 13.99
CA ARG A 276 -0.50 3.90 13.75
C ARG A 276 -1.26 2.69 13.21
N TYR A 277 -0.66 1.92 12.31
CA TYR A 277 -1.26 0.67 11.84
C TYR A 277 -1.37 -0.35 12.98
N ALA A 278 -0.36 -0.49 13.83
CA ALA A 278 -0.38 -1.41 14.95
C ALA A 278 -1.51 -1.10 15.94
N LEU A 279 -1.73 0.18 16.27
CA LEU A 279 -2.86 0.60 17.09
C LEU A 279 -4.20 0.20 16.47
N ARG A 280 -4.38 0.41 15.17
CA ARG A 280 -5.60 0.01 14.47
C ARG A 280 -5.77 -1.51 14.40
N HIS A 281 -4.68 -2.27 14.30
CA HIS A 281 -4.70 -3.73 14.38
C HIS A 281 -5.13 -4.20 15.77
N GLN A 282 -4.65 -3.52 16.83
CA GLN A 282 -5.04 -3.79 18.21
C GLN A 282 -6.55 -3.57 18.45
N GLU A 283 -7.11 -2.50 17.89
CA GLU A 283 -8.55 -2.23 17.95
C GLU A 283 -9.35 -3.35 17.28
N LEU A 284 -8.94 -3.82 16.11
CA LEU A 284 -9.60 -4.94 15.42
C LEU A 284 -9.51 -6.24 16.22
N ALA A 285 -8.38 -6.52 16.85
CA ALA A 285 -8.20 -7.68 17.73
C ALA A 285 -9.13 -7.62 18.94
N ALA A 286 -9.20 -6.45 19.60
CA ALA A 286 -10.06 -6.22 20.75
C ALA A 286 -11.54 -6.42 20.41
N CYS A 287 -11.99 -5.89 19.26
CA CYS A 287 -13.36 -6.09 18.78
C CYS A 287 -13.70 -7.57 18.53
N ALA A 288 -12.73 -8.39 18.14
CA ALA A 288 -12.92 -9.82 17.89
C ALA A 288 -12.65 -10.70 19.12
N GLY A 289 -12.17 -10.13 20.24
CA GLY A 289 -11.79 -10.88 21.44
C GLY A 289 -10.56 -11.79 21.24
N VAL A 290 -9.66 -11.44 20.30
CA VAL A 290 -8.44 -12.19 20.02
C VAL A 290 -7.24 -11.49 20.69
N PRO A 291 -6.38 -12.21 21.45
CA PRO A 291 -5.15 -11.66 21.99
C PRO A 291 -4.27 -10.99 20.92
N PHE A 292 -3.65 -9.88 21.29
CA PHE A 292 -2.85 -9.05 20.37
C PHE A 292 -1.40 -8.94 20.83
N GLU A 293 -0.48 -8.94 19.87
CA GLU A 293 0.94 -8.71 20.07
C GLU A 293 1.48 -7.71 19.04
N ARG A 294 2.28 -6.74 19.48
CA ARG A 294 3.10 -5.89 18.60
C ARG A 294 4.44 -6.57 18.34
N LEU A 295 4.62 -7.06 17.13
CA LEU A 295 5.87 -7.64 16.67
C LEU A 295 6.61 -6.62 15.82
N ALA A 296 7.44 -5.77 16.43
CA ALA A 296 8.18 -4.72 15.73
C ALA A 296 9.49 -5.26 15.14
N PRO A 297 9.88 -4.84 13.91
CA PRO A 297 11.24 -5.05 13.42
C PRO A 297 12.27 -4.49 14.42
N PRO A 298 13.36 -5.21 14.75
CA PRO A 298 14.38 -4.75 15.71
C PRO A 298 15.36 -3.73 15.12
N ILE A 299 15.01 -3.10 14.02
CA ILE A 299 15.80 -2.05 13.34
C ILE A 299 14.95 -0.79 13.34
N GLU A 300 15.43 0.27 13.95
CA GLU A 300 14.75 1.56 13.98
C GLU A 300 14.46 2.07 12.54
N GLN A 301 13.25 2.54 12.31
CA GLN A 301 12.73 2.94 10.98
C GLN A 301 12.78 1.83 9.91
N GLY A 302 13.05 0.58 10.29
CA GLY A 302 13.23 -0.56 9.39
C GLY A 302 11.97 -1.39 9.13
N ASP A 303 12.07 -2.25 8.13
CA ASP A 303 11.08 -3.27 7.77
C ASP A 303 11.62 -4.70 7.99
N TRP A 304 10.78 -5.72 7.85
CA TRP A 304 11.19 -7.11 8.05
C TRP A 304 12.15 -7.63 6.97
N ASN A 305 12.14 -7.04 5.77
CA ASN A 305 13.10 -7.42 4.74
C ASN A 305 14.51 -6.89 5.07
N GLU A 306 14.61 -5.74 5.70
CA GLU A 306 15.92 -5.23 6.19
C GLU A 306 16.48 -6.11 7.30
N VAL A 307 15.64 -6.59 8.23
CA VAL A 307 16.04 -7.56 9.26
C VAL A 307 16.59 -8.84 8.64
N LEU A 308 15.88 -9.42 7.66
CA LEU A 308 16.32 -10.62 6.96
C LEU A 308 17.67 -10.41 6.25
N LYS A 309 17.83 -9.27 5.57
CA LYS A 309 19.12 -8.92 4.91
C LYS A 309 20.27 -8.78 5.90
N HIS A 310 20.01 -8.17 7.04
CA HIS A 310 21.01 -8.01 8.09
C HIS A 310 21.48 -9.38 8.63
N GLN A 311 20.54 -10.27 8.94
CA GLN A 311 20.86 -11.64 9.38
C GLN A 311 21.63 -12.44 8.31
N ALA A 312 21.27 -12.28 7.02
CA ALA A 312 21.97 -12.95 5.93
C ALA A 312 23.43 -12.50 5.82
N ARG A 313 23.70 -11.20 5.96
CA ARG A 313 25.07 -10.65 5.95
C ARG A 313 25.92 -11.17 7.12
N GLN A 314 25.35 -11.25 8.31
CA GLN A 314 26.04 -11.79 9.49
C GLN A 314 26.47 -13.24 9.32
N ARG A 315 25.61 -14.07 8.70
CA ARG A 315 25.92 -15.49 8.41
C ARG A 315 27.02 -15.68 7.37
N THR A 316 27.26 -14.69 6.52
CA THR A 316 28.30 -14.76 5.47
C THR A 316 29.67 -14.34 5.99
N THR A 317 29.72 -13.60 7.11
CA THR A 317 30.94 -13.11 7.76
C THR A 317 31.39 -13.98 8.94
N SER A 318 30.62 -14.97 9.31
CA SER A 318 30.94 -16.03 10.30
C SER A 318 31.33 -17.33 9.61
#